data_f10460f02b02c93d1eda8828ee7ffa47
#
_entry.id   f10460f02b02c93d1eda8828ee7ffa47
#
_cell.length_a   1.000
_cell.length_b   1.000
_cell.length_c   1.000
_cell.angle_alpha   90.00
_cell.angle_beta   90.00
_cell.angle_gamma   90.00
#
_symmetry.space_group_name_H-M   'P 1'
#
loop_
_entity.id
_entity.type
_entity.pdbx_description
1 polymer ?
#
loop_
_entity_poly.entity_id
_entity_poly.type
_entity_poly.pdbx_seq_one_letter_code
_entity_poly.pdbx_strand_id
1 'polypeptide(L)'
;MKNIHLAINNQQSGPFDPETIKQMLRTGQADANTMGWMEGMDGWKTLNSDEFAFLGIQSAPPVADASPPSSLPQKSSDVSPAQDRVDANSSGHSGTFAIGSAISEAFQFFKANIIASISWLILAIIIGCIPIAQLIVPLLGVNFFTSVKNFQESGKKMAIGDLFDFSRALDKIVGPIVIGTLIGIGYFLLIIPGLILTFMWMFAPCIQGDRPDLGFIEAMKVSSRIAKGKWLKLLGLIIALALLNLLGALLLGLGLLVTIPVTHVALFTAYAQCKNS
;
A
#
# COMPACT_ATOMS: atom_id res chain seq x y z
N MET A 1 -12.89 -24.84 -31.34
CA MET A 1 -12.89 -24.56 -29.87
C MET A 1 -12.68 -23.07 -29.74
N LYS A 2 -13.46 -22.37 -28.87
CA LYS A 2 -13.31 -20.92 -28.71
C LYS A 2 -12.11 -20.68 -27.77
N ASN A 3 -11.05 -20.12 -28.29
CA ASN A 3 -9.87 -19.73 -27.52
C ASN A 3 -10.10 -18.34 -26.96
N ILE A 4 -10.00 -18.18 -25.62
CA ILE A 4 -10.26 -16.93 -24.93
C ILE A 4 -8.98 -16.48 -24.26
N HIS A 5 -8.62 -15.24 -24.45
CA HIS A 5 -7.53 -14.59 -23.75
C HIS A 5 -8.11 -13.75 -22.61
N LEU A 6 -7.48 -13.79 -21.43
CA LEU A 6 -7.85 -12.98 -20.26
C LEU A 6 -6.76 -11.96 -19.96
N ALA A 7 -7.16 -10.80 -19.49
CA ALA A 7 -6.26 -9.82 -18.91
C ALA A 7 -6.33 -9.92 -17.38
N ILE A 8 -5.36 -10.63 -16.80
CA ILE A 8 -5.24 -10.82 -15.35
C ILE A 8 -4.03 -10.00 -14.89
N ASN A 9 -4.21 -9.12 -13.92
CA ASN A 9 -3.15 -8.22 -13.40
C ASN A 9 -2.46 -7.40 -14.50
N ASN A 10 -3.23 -6.87 -15.46
CA ASN A 10 -2.74 -6.13 -16.62
C ASN A 10 -1.78 -6.92 -17.55
N GLN A 11 -1.76 -8.24 -17.44
CA GLN A 11 -1.02 -9.12 -18.35
C GLN A 11 -1.99 -10.00 -19.11
N GLN A 12 -1.76 -10.10 -20.43
CA GLN A 12 -2.50 -11.01 -21.27
C GLN A 12 -2.08 -12.46 -20.96
N SER A 13 -3.05 -13.30 -20.62
CA SER A 13 -2.87 -14.72 -20.35
C SER A 13 -3.80 -15.54 -21.24
N GLY A 14 -3.38 -16.73 -21.64
CA GLY A 14 -4.14 -17.63 -22.51
C GLY A 14 -3.40 -18.00 -23.79
N PRO A 15 -4.01 -18.73 -24.71
CA PRO A 15 -5.46 -18.98 -24.79
C PRO A 15 -5.99 -20.02 -23.78
N PHE A 16 -7.18 -19.77 -23.23
CA PHE A 16 -7.89 -20.67 -22.35
C PHE A 16 -9.16 -21.20 -23.02
N ASP A 17 -9.55 -22.44 -22.67
CA ASP A 17 -10.86 -22.99 -23.04
C ASP A 17 -11.94 -22.52 -22.04
N PRO A 18 -13.23 -22.55 -22.44
CA PRO A 18 -14.32 -22.06 -21.57
C PRO A 18 -14.43 -22.77 -20.22
N GLU A 19 -14.08 -24.05 -20.14
CA GLU A 19 -14.14 -24.81 -18.88
C GLU A 19 -13.05 -24.38 -17.90
N THR A 20 -11.85 -24.11 -18.39
CA THR A 20 -10.75 -23.54 -17.59
C THR A 20 -11.15 -22.18 -17.02
N ILE A 21 -11.82 -21.33 -17.81
CA ILE A 21 -12.29 -20.02 -17.33
C ILE A 21 -13.37 -20.17 -16.24
N LYS A 22 -14.30 -21.10 -16.40
CA LYS A 22 -15.28 -21.40 -15.34
C LYS A 22 -14.61 -21.87 -14.05
N GLN A 23 -13.54 -22.64 -14.16
CA GLN A 23 -12.75 -23.07 -13.00
C GLN A 23 -12.04 -21.88 -12.35
N MET A 24 -11.44 -20.98 -13.14
CA MET A 24 -10.79 -19.77 -12.65
C MET A 24 -11.78 -18.84 -11.94
N LEU A 25 -13.01 -18.72 -12.44
CA LEU A 25 -14.09 -17.99 -11.78
C LEU A 25 -14.49 -18.61 -10.43
N ARG A 26 -14.55 -19.95 -10.34
CA ARG A 26 -14.88 -20.66 -9.10
C ARG A 26 -13.76 -20.57 -8.05
N THR A 27 -12.51 -20.52 -8.49
CA THR A 27 -11.34 -20.42 -7.60
C THR A 27 -10.97 -19.00 -7.23
N GLY A 28 -11.65 -17.98 -7.79
CA GLY A 28 -11.37 -16.58 -7.55
C GLY A 28 -10.10 -16.07 -8.25
N GLN A 29 -9.56 -16.82 -9.22
CA GLN A 29 -8.43 -16.39 -10.06
C GLN A 29 -8.86 -15.45 -11.18
N ALA A 30 -10.13 -15.46 -11.56
CA ALA A 30 -10.79 -14.48 -12.42
C ALA A 30 -12.15 -14.13 -11.81
N ASP A 31 -12.68 -12.96 -12.14
CA ASP A 31 -14.01 -12.49 -11.71
C ASP A 31 -14.85 -12.04 -12.92
N ALA A 32 -16.11 -11.67 -12.67
CA ALA A 32 -17.04 -11.20 -13.70
C ALA A 32 -16.58 -9.92 -14.41
N ASN A 33 -15.68 -9.12 -13.76
CA ASN A 33 -15.14 -7.87 -14.30
C ASN A 33 -13.79 -8.09 -15.02
N THR A 34 -13.23 -9.31 -14.96
CA THR A 34 -12.00 -9.65 -15.70
C THR A 34 -12.21 -9.46 -17.19
N MET A 35 -11.27 -8.76 -17.86
CA MET A 35 -11.34 -8.50 -19.29
C MET A 35 -10.99 -9.77 -20.06
N GLY A 36 -11.86 -10.14 -21.00
CA GLY A 36 -11.66 -11.25 -21.92
C GLY A 36 -11.70 -10.77 -23.36
N TRP A 37 -10.99 -11.50 -24.22
CA TRP A 37 -10.98 -11.32 -25.68
C TRP A 37 -10.96 -12.67 -26.37
N MET A 38 -11.74 -12.81 -27.42
CA MET A 38 -11.70 -13.95 -28.33
C MET A 38 -11.69 -13.51 -29.77
N GLU A 39 -11.24 -14.37 -30.65
CA GLU A 39 -11.15 -14.09 -32.08
C GLU A 39 -12.52 -13.70 -32.66
N GLY A 40 -12.55 -12.55 -33.35
CA GLY A 40 -13.78 -11.97 -33.91
C GLY A 40 -14.42 -10.86 -33.05
N MET A 41 -13.81 -10.48 -31.91
CA MET A 41 -14.29 -9.36 -31.10
C MET A 41 -13.52 -8.06 -31.45
N ASP A 42 -14.22 -6.93 -31.51
CA ASP A 42 -13.66 -5.61 -31.81
C ASP A 42 -12.75 -5.05 -30.67
N GLY A 43 -12.68 -5.73 -29.53
CA GLY A 43 -11.86 -5.31 -28.39
C GLY A 43 -12.07 -6.18 -27.16
N TRP A 44 -11.34 -5.83 -26.10
CA TRP A 44 -11.47 -6.49 -24.80
C TRP A 44 -12.78 -6.09 -24.13
N LYS A 45 -13.53 -7.09 -23.62
CA LYS A 45 -14.78 -6.88 -22.87
C LYS A 45 -14.77 -7.66 -21.56
N THR A 46 -15.56 -7.25 -20.60
CA THR A 46 -15.69 -7.98 -19.33
C THR A 46 -16.33 -9.33 -19.53
N LEU A 47 -15.97 -10.33 -18.74
CA LEU A 47 -16.55 -11.66 -18.77
C LEU A 47 -18.06 -11.69 -18.47
N ASN A 48 -18.60 -10.58 -17.91
CA ASN A 48 -20.01 -10.38 -17.67
C ASN A 48 -20.78 -9.85 -18.89
N SER A 49 -20.12 -9.60 -20.02
CA SER A 49 -20.78 -9.10 -21.24
C SER A 49 -21.50 -10.21 -21.99
N ASP A 50 -22.45 -9.83 -22.86
CA ASP A 50 -23.29 -10.77 -23.63
C ASP A 50 -22.48 -11.71 -24.50
N GLU A 51 -21.30 -11.31 -24.95
CA GLU A 51 -20.39 -12.12 -25.74
C GLU A 51 -19.87 -13.35 -24.98
N PHE A 52 -19.85 -13.28 -23.65
CA PHE A 52 -19.40 -14.35 -22.76
C PHE A 52 -20.58 -15.03 -22.02
N ALA A 53 -21.84 -14.78 -22.42
CA ALA A 53 -23.02 -15.36 -21.77
C ALA A 53 -22.97 -16.90 -21.70
N PHE A 54 -22.26 -17.56 -22.64
CA PHE A 54 -22.07 -19.02 -22.65
C PHE A 54 -21.22 -19.55 -21.47
N LEU A 55 -20.52 -18.66 -20.73
CA LEU A 55 -19.80 -19.04 -19.50
C LEU A 55 -20.75 -19.23 -18.31
N GLY A 56 -22.03 -18.78 -18.41
CA GLY A 56 -23.04 -18.94 -17.37
C GLY A 56 -22.82 -18.06 -16.14
N ILE A 57 -22.17 -16.92 -16.32
CA ILE A 57 -21.99 -15.92 -15.26
C ILE A 57 -23.34 -15.22 -15.09
N GLN A 58 -24.09 -15.51 -14.00
CA GLN A 58 -25.33 -14.84 -13.70
C GLN A 58 -25.06 -13.40 -13.25
N SER A 59 -25.51 -12.45 -14.05
CA SER A 59 -25.60 -11.04 -13.66
C SER A 59 -26.65 -10.89 -12.56
N ALA A 60 -26.35 -10.18 -11.47
CA ALA A 60 -27.36 -9.70 -10.55
C ALA A 60 -28.34 -8.76 -11.31
N PRO A 61 -29.66 -8.74 -10.98
CA PRO A 61 -30.64 -7.96 -11.72
C PRO A 61 -30.32 -6.45 -11.64
N PRO A 62 -30.59 -5.69 -12.72
CA PRO A 62 -30.32 -4.26 -12.76
C PRO A 62 -31.25 -3.50 -11.83
N VAL A 63 -30.69 -2.63 -11.02
CA VAL A 63 -31.45 -1.60 -10.29
C VAL A 63 -31.81 -0.51 -11.31
N ALA A 64 -33.10 -0.27 -11.48
CA ALA A 64 -33.65 0.71 -12.40
C ALA A 64 -33.39 2.16 -11.93
N ASP A 65 -33.33 3.05 -12.94
CA ASP A 65 -33.44 4.51 -12.90
C ASP A 65 -32.23 5.35 -12.44
N ALA A 66 -31.56 5.89 -13.47
CA ALA A 66 -31.38 7.34 -13.62
C ALA A 66 -30.80 7.67 -15.01
N SER A 67 -31.49 8.59 -15.69
CA SER A 67 -31.28 9.07 -17.06
C SER A 67 -29.92 9.76 -17.28
N PRO A 68 -29.44 9.83 -18.55
CA PRO A 68 -28.11 10.34 -18.89
C PRO A 68 -28.13 11.86 -19.12
N PRO A 69 -27.02 12.56 -18.86
CA PRO A 69 -26.74 13.81 -19.54
C PRO A 69 -25.73 13.59 -20.68
N SER A 70 -26.15 14.10 -21.83
CA SER A 70 -25.38 14.29 -23.04
C SER A 70 -24.18 15.20 -22.82
N SER A 71 -23.05 14.85 -23.42
CA SER A 71 -22.20 15.67 -24.29
C SER A 71 -20.75 15.19 -24.25
N LEU A 72 -20.31 14.73 -25.42
CA LEU A 72 -18.89 14.52 -25.75
C LEU A 72 -18.18 15.87 -25.88
N PRO A 73 -16.91 15.94 -25.52
CA PRO A 73 -15.96 16.72 -26.30
C PRO A 73 -14.78 15.90 -26.83
N GLN A 74 -14.40 16.32 -27.97
CA GLN A 74 -13.35 15.94 -28.89
C GLN A 74 -11.96 15.66 -28.30
N LYS A 75 -11.33 14.72 -28.98
CA LYS A 75 -9.92 14.38 -29.14
C LYS A 75 -9.00 15.60 -29.27
N SER A 76 -8.03 15.72 -28.39
CA SER A 76 -6.76 16.36 -28.66
C SER A 76 -5.63 15.45 -28.18
N SER A 77 -4.80 15.08 -29.13
CA SER A 77 -3.55 14.36 -28.98
C SER A 77 -2.53 15.26 -28.31
N ASP A 78 -2.11 14.90 -27.08
CA ASP A 78 -0.82 15.29 -26.56
C ASP A 78 -0.30 14.19 -25.65
N VAL A 79 0.85 13.65 -26.07
CA VAL A 79 1.63 12.66 -25.33
C VAL A 79 2.25 13.37 -24.14
N SER A 80 1.71 13.13 -22.96
CA SER A 80 2.32 13.56 -21.70
C SER A 80 2.68 12.33 -20.86
N PRO A 81 3.83 12.36 -20.18
CA PRO A 81 4.34 11.17 -19.49
C PRO A 81 3.40 10.72 -18.38
N ALA A 82 3.38 9.42 -18.15
CA ALA A 82 2.54 8.69 -17.20
C ALA A 82 2.24 9.49 -15.93
N GLN A 83 1.08 10.14 -15.91
CA GLN A 83 0.51 10.69 -14.70
C GLN A 83 -0.12 9.53 -13.93
N ASP A 84 0.52 9.16 -12.83
CA ASP A 84 -0.03 8.28 -11.81
C ASP A 84 -1.44 8.73 -11.43
N ARG A 85 -2.44 8.06 -12.01
CA ARG A 85 -3.77 8.04 -11.43
C ARG A 85 -3.64 7.25 -10.13
N VAL A 86 -3.60 7.96 -9.05
CA VAL A 86 -3.87 7.39 -7.73
C VAL A 86 -5.36 7.06 -7.73
N ASP A 87 -5.70 5.83 -8.12
CA ASP A 87 -7.06 5.35 -8.07
C ASP A 87 -7.53 5.39 -6.62
N ALA A 88 -8.43 6.36 -6.35
CA ALA A 88 -9.16 6.47 -5.12
C ALA A 88 -10.21 5.36 -5.08
N ASN A 89 -9.80 4.15 -4.76
CA ASN A 89 -10.73 3.10 -4.36
C ASN A 89 -10.16 2.28 -3.21
N SER A 90 -10.08 2.91 -2.05
CA SER A 90 -10.03 2.21 -0.79
C SER A 90 -11.06 2.81 0.15
N SER A 91 -11.99 1.97 0.51
CA SER A 91 -13.10 2.22 1.40
C SER A 91 -12.75 3.11 2.60
N GLY A 92 -13.42 4.27 2.70
CA GLY A 92 -13.90 4.73 3.99
C GLY A 92 -13.03 5.67 4.82
N HIS A 93 -12.11 6.48 4.22
CA HIS A 93 -11.55 7.62 4.96
C HIS A 93 -11.66 8.90 4.12
N SER A 94 -12.86 9.39 3.95
CA SER A 94 -13.11 10.78 3.53
C SER A 94 -12.91 11.67 4.77
N GLY A 95 -11.67 12.02 5.08
CA GLY A 95 -11.38 12.85 6.23
C GLY A 95 -10.09 13.63 6.05
N THR A 96 -10.12 14.88 6.45
CA THR A 96 -8.92 15.68 6.65
C THR A 96 -7.93 14.91 7.53
N PHE A 97 -6.63 14.92 7.18
CA PHE A 97 -5.58 14.31 7.99
C PHE A 97 -5.71 14.74 9.46
N ALA A 98 -5.93 13.77 10.34
CA ALA A 98 -6.11 13.99 11.77
C ALA A 98 -5.19 13.06 12.58
N ILE A 99 -4.31 13.65 13.39
CA ILE A 99 -3.32 12.92 14.20
C ILE A 99 -4.01 11.96 15.18
N GLY A 100 -5.12 12.40 15.81
CA GLY A 100 -5.85 11.61 16.79
C GLY A 100 -6.44 10.32 16.20
N SER A 101 -7.01 10.39 15.00
CA SER A 101 -7.54 9.20 14.32
C SER A 101 -6.42 8.24 13.93
N ALA A 102 -5.28 8.72 13.43
CA ALA A 102 -4.13 7.89 13.09
C ALA A 102 -3.62 7.11 14.30
N ILE A 103 -3.52 7.74 15.47
CA ILE A 103 -3.10 7.07 16.71
C ILE A 103 -4.16 6.09 17.18
N SER A 104 -5.46 6.45 17.14
CA SER A 104 -6.56 5.57 17.54
C SER A 104 -6.60 4.29 16.70
N GLU A 105 -6.52 4.41 15.39
CA GLU A 105 -6.47 3.26 14.48
C GLU A 105 -5.23 2.39 14.70
N ALA A 106 -4.08 3.03 15.00
CA ALA A 106 -2.86 2.30 15.32
C ALA A 106 -3.02 1.43 16.57
N PHE A 107 -3.69 1.92 17.61
CA PHE A 107 -4.01 1.11 18.79
C PHE A 107 -5.00 -0.01 18.50
N GLN A 108 -5.98 0.21 17.62
CA GLN A 108 -6.91 -0.86 17.20
C GLN A 108 -6.17 -1.98 16.45
N PHE A 109 -5.30 -1.64 15.50
CA PHE A 109 -4.45 -2.61 14.81
C PHE A 109 -3.60 -3.40 15.82
N PHE A 110 -2.92 -2.68 16.74
CA PHE A 110 -2.06 -3.30 17.74
C PHE A 110 -2.85 -4.30 18.62
N LYS A 111 -4.02 -3.91 19.12
CA LYS A 111 -4.90 -4.80 19.91
C LYS A 111 -5.32 -6.04 19.13
N ALA A 112 -5.62 -5.90 17.84
CA ALA A 112 -6.02 -7.02 16.99
C ALA A 112 -4.85 -7.98 16.67
N ASN A 113 -3.59 -7.47 16.69
CA ASN A 113 -2.39 -8.16 16.23
C ASN A 113 -1.25 -8.12 17.27
N ILE A 114 -1.56 -8.20 18.57
CA ILE A 114 -0.58 -8.01 19.66
C ILE A 114 0.65 -8.90 19.48
N ILE A 115 0.43 -10.22 19.34
CA ILE A 115 1.54 -11.19 19.23
C ILE A 115 2.40 -10.90 18.02
N ALA A 116 1.79 -10.70 16.84
CA ALA A 116 2.52 -10.46 15.61
C ALA A 116 3.29 -9.14 15.64
N SER A 117 2.71 -8.07 16.21
CA SER A 117 3.35 -6.76 16.33
C SER A 117 4.54 -6.79 17.29
N ILE A 118 4.42 -7.49 18.43
CA ILE A 118 5.52 -7.66 19.38
C ILE A 118 6.60 -8.57 18.76
N SER A 119 6.21 -9.66 18.10
CA SER A 119 7.15 -10.56 17.42
C SER A 119 7.98 -9.84 16.37
N TRP A 120 7.37 -8.95 15.58
CA TRP A 120 8.10 -8.12 14.61
C TRP A 120 9.19 -7.30 15.29
N LEU A 121 8.86 -6.63 16.39
CA LEU A 121 9.83 -5.79 17.11
C LEU A 121 10.95 -6.62 17.73
N ILE A 122 10.62 -7.74 18.40
CA ILE A 122 11.61 -8.65 19.00
C ILE A 122 12.52 -9.20 17.89
N LEU A 123 11.95 -9.62 16.76
CA LEU A 123 12.71 -10.14 15.63
C LEU A 123 13.66 -9.07 15.05
N ALA A 124 13.17 -7.83 14.89
CA ALA A 124 13.98 -6.72 14.42
C ALA A 124 15.16 -6.42 15.39
N ILE A 125 14.93 -6.49 16.71
CA ILE A 125 15.97 -6.32 17.73
C ILE A 125 17.00 -7.46 17.64
N ILE A 126 16.57 -8.73 17.60
CA ILE A 126 17.47 -9.89 17.54
C ILE A 126 18.31 -9.84 16.27
N ILE A 127 17.69 -9.60 15.11
CA ILE A 127 18.38 -9.48 13.83
C ILE A 127 19.31 -8.27 13.84
N GLY A 128 18.87 -7.15 14.44
CA GLY A 128 19.65 -5.93 14.57
C GLY A 128 20.93 -6.08 15.41
N CYS A 129 21.00 -7.08 16.31
CA CYS A 129 22.22 -7.42 17.05
C CYS A 129 23.30 -8.11 16.20
N ILE A 130 22.95 -8.63 15.02
CA ILE A 130 23.88 -9.33 14.12
C ILE A 130 24.25 -8.37 12.97
N PRO A 131 25.52 -7.92 12.85
CA PRO A 131 25.89 -6.85 11.91
C PRO A 131 25.47 -7.09 10.45
N ILE A 132 25.63 -8.31 9.95
CA ILE A 132 25.25 -8.65 8.57
C ILE A 132 23.71 -8.77 8.43
N ALA A 133 23.05 -9.30 9.44
CA ALA A 133 21.60 -9.50 9.44
C ALA A 133 20.84 -8.17 9.57
N GLN A 134 21.48 -7.09 10.06
CA GLN A 134 20.87 -5.75 10.10
C GLN A 134 20.34 -5.28 8.73
N LEU A 135 20.94 -5.77 7.64
CA LEU A 135 20.46 -5.45 6.28
C LEU A 135 19.03 -5.99 5.99
N ILE A 136 18.56 -6.96 6.76
CA ILE A 136 17.20 -7.52 6.61
C ILE A 136 16.15 -6.69 7.38
N VAL A 137 16.55 -5.93 8.39
CA VAL A 137 15.62 -5.14 9.22
C VAL A 137 14.74 -4.18 8.39
N PRO A 138 15.26 -3.45 7.39
CA PRO A 138 14.44 -2.63 6.52
C PRO A 138 13.35 -3.41 5.75
N LEU A 139 13.70 -4.62 5.28
CA LEU A 139 12.74 -5.52 4.61
C LEU A 139 11.59 -5.89 5.56
N LEU A 140 11.90 -6.27 6.81
CA LEU A 140 10.87 -6.58 7.80
C LEU A 140 9.96 -5.38 8.08
N GLY A 141 10.52 -4.16 8.11
CA GLY A 141 9.77 -2.93 8.31
C GLY A 141 8.80 -2.65 7.15
N VAL A 142 9.24 -2.79 5.91
CA VAL A 142 8.38 -2.62 4.72
C VAL A 142 7.28 -3.67 4.68
N ASN A 143 7.60 -4.95 4.98
CA ASN A 143 6.61 -6.02 5.02
C ASN A 143 5.60 -5.84 6.16
N PHE A 144 6.03 -5.24 7.29
CA PHE A 144 5.12 -4.83 8.35
C PHE A 144 4.08 -3.82 7.84
N PHE A 145 4.50 -2.81 7.07
CA PHE A 145 3.56 -1.86 6.46
C PHE A 145 2.59 -2.52 5.48
N THR A 146 3.05 -3.53 4.72
CA THR A 146 2.15 -4.35 3.87
C THR A 146 1.09 -5.06 4.69
N SER A 147 1.47 -5.60 5.85
CA SER A 147 0.52 -6.26 6.77
C SER A 147 -0.48 -5.27 7.38
N VAL A 148 -0.04 -4.05 7.71
CA VAL A 148 -0.93 -2.97 8.16
C VAL A 148 -1.94 -2.61 7.09
N LYS A 149 -1.50 -2.46 5.84
CA LYS A 149 -2.38 -2.22 4.68
C LYS A 149 -3.45 -3.32 4.58
N ASN A 150 -3.03 -4.58 4.55
CA ASN A 150 -3.94 -5.73 4.41
C ASN A 150 -4.98 -5.78 5.54
N PHE A 151 -4.59 -5.40 6.76
CA PHE A 151 -5.52 -5.30 7.86
C PHE A 151 -6.52 -4.16 7.68
N GLN A 152 -6.07 -3.00 7.25
CA GLN A 152 -6.94 -1.84 7.03
C GLN A 152 -7.93 -2.05 5.87
N GLU A 153 -7.51 -2.73 4.80
CA GLU A 153 -8.33 -2.94 3.61
C GLU A 153 -9.28 -4.14 3.74
N SER A 154 -8.83 -5.24 4.37
CA SER A 154 -9.57 -6.52 4.38
C SER A 154 -9.80 -7.12 5.76
N GLY A 155 -9.32 -6.47 6.83
CA GLY A 155 -9.37 -7.03 8.19
C GLY A 155 -8.48 -8.26 8.40
N LYS A 156 -7.63 -8.62 7.42
CA LYS A 156 -6.74 -9.78 7.52
C LYS A 156 -5.72 -9.57 8.65
N LYS A 157 -5.73 -10.45 9.65
CA LYS A 157 -4.73 -10.41 10.73
C LYS A 157 -3.33 -10.73 10.20
N MET A 158 -2.36 -10.04 10.76
CA MET A 158 -0.95 -10.22 10.45
C MET A 158 -0.47 -11.60 10.91
N ALA A 159 0.20 -12.34 10.02
CA ALA A 159 0.96 -13.55 10.36
C ALA A 159 2.45 -13.24 10.41
N ILE A 160 3.20 -13.94 11.27
CA ILE A 160 4.66 -13.75 11.37
C ILE A 160 5.35 -14.08 10.05
N GLY A 161 4.83 -15.06 9.29
CA GLY A 161 5.33 -15.41 7.96
C GLY A 161 5.25 -14.27 6.94
N ASP A 162 4.26 -13.37 7.06
CA ASP A 162 4.10 -12.23 6.15
C ASP A 162 5.31 -11.27 6.22
N LEU A 163 6.09 -11.29 7.33
CA LEU A 163 7.30 -10.47 7.49
C LEU A 163 8.46 -10.93 6.61
N PHE A 164 8.46 -12.19 6.20
CA PHE A 164 9.54 -12.81 5.41
C PHE A 164 9.21 -12.88 3.92
N ASP A 165 8.45 -11.93 3.41
CA ASP A 165 8.26 -11.79 1.98
C ASP A 165 9.48 -11.15 1.33
N PHE A 166 10.25 -11.96 0.60
CA PHE A 166 11.43 -11.54 -0.14
C PHE A 166 11.14 -11.02 -1.55
N SER A 167 9.88 -10.89 -1.92
CA SER A 167 9.52 -10.26 -3.19
C SER A 167 10.11 -8.85 -3.25
N ARG A 168 10.87 -8.55 -4.33
CA ARG A 168 11.58 -7.26 -4.49
C ARG A 168 12.45 -6.89 -3.27
N ALA A 169 13.16 -7.86 -2.71
CA ALA A 169 13.97 -7.68 -1.52
C ALA A 169 15.00 -6.54 -1.67
N LEU A 170 15.60 -6.39 -2.85
CA LEU A 170 16.57 -5.32 -3.12
C LEU A 170 15.97 -3.93 -2.91
N ASP A 171 14.79 -3.65 -3.45
CA ASP A 171 14.13 -2.36 -3.27
C ASP A 171 13.75 -2.12 -1.81
N LYS A 172 13.24 -3.16 -1.12
CA LYS A 172 12.83 -3.10 0.28
C LYS A 172 14.01 -2.91 1.25
N ILE A 173 15.21 -3.34 0.86
CA ILE A 173 16.44 -3.21 1.65
C ILE A 173 17.16 -1.92 1.29
N VAL A 174 17.44 -1.71 0.02
CA VAL A 174 18.27 -0.59 -0.45
C VAL A 174 17.54 0.74 -0.26
N GLY A 175 16.23 0.78 -0.52
CA GLY A 175 15.46 2.01 -0.41
C GLY A 175 15.57 2.68 0.96
N PRO A 176 15.17 2.04 2.06
CA PRO A 176 15.28 2.61 3.40
C PRO A 176 16.72 2.95 3.81
N ILE A 177 17.73 2.15 3.38
CA ILE A 177 19.14 2.44 3.67
C ILE A 177 19.58 3.72 2.97
N VAL A 178 19.28 3.87 1.68
CA VAL A 178 19.61 5.09 0.92
C VAL A 178 18.93 6.31 1.53
N ILE A 179 17.64 6.19 1.86
CA ILE A 179 16.88 7.27 2.50
C ILE A 179 17.51 7.67 3.83
N GLY A 180 17.80 6.69 4.70
CA GLY A 180 18.43 6.93 6.00
C GLY A 180 19.80 7.57 5.88
N THR A 181 20.62 7.12 4.93
CA THR A 181 21.95 7.69 4.67
C THR A 181 21.85 9.14 4.19
N LEU A 182 20.96 9.44 3.25
CA LEU A 182 20.79 10.81 2.74
C LEU A 182 20.24 11.76 3.82
N ILE A 183 19.31 11.30 4.65
CA ILE A 183 18.81 12.05 5.80
C ILE A 183 19.95 12.28 6.80
N GLY A 184 20.75 11.26 7.10
CA GLY A 184 21.92 11.34 7.99
C GLY A 184 22.95 12.36 7.50
N ILE A 185 23.28 12.35 6.22
CA ILE A 185 24.15 13.34 5.59
C ILE A 185 23.54 14.75 5.72
N GLY A 186 22.23 14.87 5.51
CA GLY A 186 21.51 16.13 5.69
C GLY A 186 21.63 16.70 7.11
N TYR A 187 21.51 15.86 8.14
CA TYR A 187 21.70 16.26 9.53
C TYR A 187 23.16 16.58 9.87
N PHE A 188 24.10 15.83 9.28
CA PHE A 188 25.54 16.10 9.47
C PHE A 188 25.97 17.46 8.89
N LEU A 189 25.44 17.80 7.70
CA LEU A 189 25.75 19.07 7.05
C LEU A 189 25.09 20.26 7.78
N LEU A 190 23.80 20.16 8.05
CA LEU A 190 23.02 21.17 8.77
C LEU A 190 21.68 20.52 9.24
N ILE A 191 21.24 20.86 10.44
CA ILE A 191 19.98 20.32 11.02
C ILE A 191 18.78 20.57 10.10
N ILE A 192 18.70 21.76 9.48
CA ILE A 192 17.56 22.15 8.64
C ILE A 192 17.42 21.27 7.39
N PRO A 193 18.45 21.01 6.55
CA PRO A 193 18.34 20.07 5.44
C PRO A 193 17.95 18.66 5.88
N GLY A 194 18.51 18.15 6.97
CA GLY A 194 18.16 16.85 7.51
C GLY A 194 16.69 16.75 7.88
N LEU A 195 16.14 17.79 8.52
CA LEU A 195 14.73 17.88 8.89
C LEU A 195 13.83 17.93 7.65
N ILE A 196 14.21 18.70 6.63
CA ILE A 196 13.47 18.78 5.37
C ILE A 196 13.41 17.38 4.69
N LEU A 197 14.54 16.71 4.58
CA LEU A 197 14.62 15.37 3.98
C LEU A 197 13.79 14.35 4.77
N THR A 198 13.80 14.43 6.10
CA THR A 198 12.97 13.59 6.98
C THR A 198 11.50 13.74 6.62
N PHE A 199 10.97 14.97 6.53
CA PHE A 199 9.58 15.20 6.15
C PHE A 199 9.27 14.74 4.72
N MET A 200 10.20 14.95 3.79
CA MET A 200 10.00 14.56 2.39
C MET A 200 9.90 13.06 2.21
N TRP A 201 10.66 12.27 2.96
CA TRP A 201 10.81 10.84 2.69
C TRP A 201 10.29 9.92 3.79
N MET A 202 9.65 10.49 4.83
CA MET A 202 9.12 9.72 5.96
C MET A 202 8.09 8.66 5.56
N PHE A 203 7.34 8.88 4.47
CA PHE A 203 6.34 7.95 3.96
C PHE A 203 6.88 6.96 2.94
N ALA A 204 8.13 7.08 2.48
CA ALA A 204 8.66 6.22 1.44
C ALA A 204 8.61 4.71 1.80
N PRO A 205 8.98 4.27 3.03
CA PRO A 205 8.80 2.87 3.42
C PRO A 205 7.33 2.42 3.47
N CYS A 206 6.42 3.32 3.86
CA CYS A 206 4.98 3.04 3.85
C CYS A 206 4.46 2.82 2.43
N ILE A 207 4.94 3.63 1.48
CA ILE A 207 4.60 3.52 0.06
C ILE A 207 5.10 2.20 -0.53
N GLN A 208 6.32 1.78 -0.19
CA GLN A 208 6.84 0.49 -0.61
C GLN A 208 6.01 -0.69 -0.06
N GLY A 209 5.49 -0.57 1.16
CA GLY A 209 4.58 -1.55 1.75
C GLY A 209 3.19 -1.54 1.11
N ASP A 210 2.68 -0.35 0.75
CA ASP A 210 1.38 -0.18 0.10
C ASP A 210 1.41 -0.60 -1.38
N ARG A 211 2.48 -0.24 -2.09
CA ARG A 211 2.67 -0.50 -3.53
C ARG A 211 4.02 -1.19 -3.78
N PRO A 212 4.08 -2.50 -3.63
CA PRO A 212 5.33 -3.27 -3.78
C PRO A 212 5.84 -3.29 -5.23
N ASP A 213 5.04 -2.86 -6.20
CA ASP A 213 5.41 -2.68 -7.61
C ASP A 213 6.33 -1.48 -7.83
N LEU A 214 6.29 -0.47 -6.95
CA LEU A 214 7.12 0.73 -7.07
C LEU A 214 8.55 0.49 -6.57
N GLY A 215 9.51 0.96 -7.36
CA GLY A 215 10.90 1.05 -6.93
C GLY A 215 11.10 2.11 -5.83
N PHE A 216 12.19 2.01 -5.06
CA PHE A 216 12.43 2.92 -3.94
C PHE A 216 12.56 4.39 -4.37
N ILE A 217 13.14 4.69 -5.55
CA ILE A 217 13.26 6.05 -6.08
C ILE A 217 11.87 6.66 -6.34
N GLU A 218 10.96 5.87 -6.89
CA GLU A 218 9.59 6.30 -7.14
C GLU A 218 8.82 6.49 -5.85
N ALA A 219 9.01 5.59 -4.86
CA ALA A 219 8.45 5.75 -3.52
C ALA A 219 8.92 7.06 -2.86
N MET A 220 10.20 7.44 -2.99
CA MET A 220 10.74 8.72 -2.51
C MET A 220 10.06 9.93 -3.20
N LYS A 221 9.89 9.88 -4.53
CA LYS A 221 9.21 10.94 -5.30
C LYS A 221 7.75 11.09 -4.86
N VAL A 222 7.03 9.99 -4.72
CA VAL A 222 5.63 9.98 -4.27
C VAL A 222 5.53 10.50 -2.83
N SER A 223 6.41 10.06 -1.92
CA SER A 223 6.48 10.55 -0.54
C SER A 223 6.66 12.07 -0.49
N SER A 224 7.62 12.61 -1.25
CA SER A 224 7.87 14.04 -1.33
C SER A 224 6.64 14.82 -1.80
N ARG A 225 5.90 14.28 -2.75
CA ARG A 225 4.66 14.90 -3.28
C ARG A 225 3.55 14.91 -2.23
N ILE A 226 3.34 13.81 -1.51
CA ILE A 226 2.33 13.69 -0.46
C ILE A 226 2.63 14.60 0.74
N ALA A 227 3.92 14.72 1.11
CA ALA A 227 4.35 15.56 2.23
C ALA A 227 4.26 17.05 1.94
N LYS A 228 4.32 17.45 0.66
CA LYS A 228 4.31 18.86 0.25
C LYS A 228 3.05 19.56 0.74
N GLY A 229 3.24 20.72 1.40
CA GLY A 229 2.15 21.55 1.93
C GLY A 229 1.55 21.06 3.27
N LYS A 230 2.00 19.92 3.82
CA LYS A 230 1.45 19.35 5.07
C LYS A 230 2.44 19.43 6.25
N TRP A 231 3.51 20.19 6.13
CA TRP A 231 4.65 20.23 7.06
C TRP A 231 4.28 20.41 8.53
N LEU A 232 3.37 21.36 8.84
CA LEU A 232 2.95 21.60 10.23
C LEU A 232 2.18 20.40 10.81
N LYS A 233 1.34 19.76 10.02
CA LYS A 233 0.60 18.57 10.45
C LYS A 233 1.53 17.38 10.65
N LEU A 234 2.53 17.22 9.77
CA LEU A 234 3.54 16.17 9.89
C LEU A 234 4.47 16.41 11.09
N LEU A 235 4.85 17.67 11.35
CA LEU A 235 5.59 18.04 12.55
C LEU A 235 4.79 17.67 13.81
N GLY A 236 3.51 18.04 13.86
CA GLY A 236 2.62 17.68 14.96
C GLY A 236 2.53 16.18 15.16
N LEU A 237 2.45 15.40 14.08
CA LEU A 237 2.47 13.94 14.13
C LEU A 237 3.78 13.42 14.74
N ILE A 238 4.94 13.89 14.26
CA ILE A 238 6.24 13.46 14.79
C ILE A 238 6.36 13.77 16.28
N ILE A 239 5.95 14.96 16.70
CA ILE A 239 5.97 15.35 18.12
C ILE A 239 5.05 14.43 18.95
N ALA A 240 3.82 14.16 18.47
CA ALA A 240 2.89 13.28 19.16
C ALA A 240 3.43 11.86 19.31
N LEU A 241 4.05 11.30 18.24
CA LEU A 241 4.65 9.98 18.27
C LEU A 241 5.91 9.94 19.14
N ALA A 242 6.71 11.01 19.14
CA ALA A 242 7.87 11.13 20.03
C ALA A 242 7.46 11.14 21.51
N LEU A 243 6.42 11.90 21.85
CA LEU A 243 5.86 11.92 23.22
C LEU A 243 5.29 10.56 23.61
N LEU A 244 4.60 9.87 22.70
CA LEU A 244 4.11 8.51 22.93
C LEU A 244 5.25 7.54 23.24
N ASN A 245 6.34 7.59 22.47
CA ASN A 245 7.52 6.74 22.71
C ASN A 245 8.26 7.14 23.99
N LEU A 246 8.32 8.43 24.32
CA LEU A 246 8.89 8.90 25.58
C LEU A 246 8.11 8.34 26.77
N LEU A 247 6.77 8.36 26.73
CA LEU A 247 5.95 7.73 27.76
C LEU A 247 6.20 6.22 27.85
N GLY A 248 6.35 5.54 26.69
CA GLY A 248 6.72 4.12 26.66
C GLY A 248 8.09 3.84 27.30
N ALA A 249 9.06 4.72 27.08
CA ALA A 249 10.40 4.62 27.69
C ALA A 249 10.38 4.83 29.20
N LEU A 250 9.55 5.76 29.70
CA LEU A 250 9.40 6.02 31.15
C LEU A 250 8.85 4.82 31.92
N LEU A 251 8.12 3.92 31.27
CA LEU A 251 7.67 2.64 31.85
C LEU A 251 8.78 1.56 31.80
N LEU A 252 9.97 1.89 32.26
CA LEU A 252 11.17 1.03 32.29
C LEU A 252 11.54 0.46 30.92
N GLY A 253 11.19 1.15 29.84
CA GLY A 253 11.40 0.69 28.47
C GLY A 253 10.44 -0.41 27.99
N LEU A 254 9.72 -1.10 28.90
CA LEU A 254 8.75 -2.13 28.51
C LEU A 254 7.59 -1.55 27.69
N GLY A 255 7.22 -0.29 27.95
CA GLY A 255 6.22 0.41 27.15
C GLY A 255 6.61 0.57 25.67
N LEU A 256 7.90 0.55 25.35
CA LEU A 256 8.37 0.63 23.95
C LEU A 256 7.96 -0.60 23.13
N LEU A 257 7.76 -1.77 23.76
CA LEU A 257 7.23 -2.95 23.06
C LEU A 257 5.83 -2.70 22.48
N VAL A 258 5.10 -1.76 23.04
CA VAL A 258 3.77 -1.33 22.59
C VAL A 258 3.89 -0.09 21.70
N THR A 259 4.60 0.94 22.16
CA THR A 259 4.59 2.25 21.49
C THR A 259 5.36 2.26 20.18
N ILE A 260 6.41 1.43 19.99
CA ILE A 260 7.12 1.35 18.71
C ILE A 260 6.25 0.75 17.61
N PRO A 261 5.61 -0.44 17.76
CA PRO A 261 4.67 -0.94 16.75
C PRO A 261 3.53 0.04 16.48
N VAL A 262 2.94 0.63 17.52
CA VAL A 262 1.87 1.63 17.39
C VAL A 262 2.35 2.84 16.58
N THR A 263 3.57 3.31 16.80
CA THR A 263 4.16 4.41 16.02
C THR A 263 4.26 4.08 14.53
N HIS A 264 4.69 2.88 14.17
CA HIS A 264 4.78 2.45 12.77
C HIS A 264 3.41 2.36 12.11
N VAL A 265 2.43 1.82 12.82
CA VAL A 265 1.04 1.76 12.32
C VAL A 265 0.45 3.15 12.16
N ALA A 266 0.65 4.06 13.15
CA ALA A 266 0.19 5.45 13.07
C ALA A 266 0.82 6.19 11.89
N LEU A 267 2.10 5.94 11.60
CA LEU A 267 2.78 6.50 10.43
C LEU A 267 2.14 6.03 9.13
N PHE A 268 1.83 4.72 9.02
CA PHE A 268 1.15 4.18 7.84
C PHE A 268 -0.27 4.74 7.69
N THR A 269 -1.03 4.83 8.78
CA THR A 269 -2.38 5.43 8.78
C THR A 269 -2.35 6.91 8.38
N ALA A 270 -1.38 7.67 8.87
CA ALA A 270 -1.16 9.05 8.47
C ALA A 270 -0.83 9.17 6.97
N TYR A 271 -0.02 8.26 6.43
CA TYR A 271 0.24 8.17 5.00
C TYR A 271 -1.07 7.92 4.22
N ALA A 272 -1.89 6.95 4.63
CA ALA A 272 -3.16 6.63 3.99
C ALA A 272 -4.13 7.82 3.98
N GLN A 273 -4.21 8.57 5.09
CA GLN A 273 -5.00 9.80 5.18
C GLN A 273 -4.46 10.92 4.28
N CYS A 274 -3.13 11.08 4.23
CA CYS A 274 -2.48 12.09 3.39
C CYS A 274 -2.57 11.78 1.89
N LYS A 275 -2.63 10.51 1.50
CA LYS A 275 -2.81 10.05 0.12
C LYS A 275 -4.18 10.46 -0.43
N ASN A 276 -5.21 10.45 0.43
CA ASN A 276 -6.61 10.70 0.07
C ASN A 276 -7.06 12.17 0.28
N SER A 277 -6.20 13.03 0.79
CA SER A 277 -6.44 14.46 1.04
C SER A 277 -5.67 15.32 0.02
#